data_f07ef56e0317813ed51e4f7c1b46cf0b
#
_entry.id   f07ef56e0317813ed51e4f7c1b46cf0b
#
_cell.length_a   1.000
_cell.length_b   1.000
_cell.length_c   1.000
_cell.angle_alpha   90.00
_cell.angle_beta   90.00
_cell.angle_gamma   90.00
#
_symmetry.space_group_name_H-M   'P 1'
#
loop_
_entity.id
_entity.type
_entity.pdbx_description
1 polymer ?
#
loop_
_entity_poly.entity_id
_entity_poly.type
_entity_poly.pdbx_seq_one_letter_code
_entity_poly.pdbx_strand_id
1 'polypeptide(L)'
;MNVYPRFFIVLYKLKMIRSFRGIAPNIAVSAYVDPSAVVIGDVTVGAHSSVWPNVTARGDTGPIRIGAETSIQDNSVLHLDEGIPLTIGDRVTVGHSVVLHGCTIEDDCLIGIGAIILNGARIGKGAVVAAGSLVAENAEVPAATLVMGVPAKPKRPVTPEEQARFAEGVKHYVEKAAVYKAEAQQAEASQAAAEKAEASQAVAEKAEAR
;
A
#
# COMPACT_ATOMS: atom_id res chain seq x y z
N MET A 1 -3.62 -49.90 12.44
CA MET A 1 -3.09 -49.26 11.22
C MET A 1 -4.04 -48.15 10.83
N ASN A 2 -3.77 -46.90 11.27
CA ASN A 2 -4.54 -45.73 10.87
C ASN A 2 -3.78 -45.03 9.76
N VAL A 3 -4.25 -45.22 8.51
CA VAL A 3 -3.73 -44.53 7.34
C VAL A 3 -4.59 -43.29 7.17
N TYR A 4 -4.20 -42.17 7.77
CA TYR A 4 -4.76 -40.87 7.37
C TYR A 4 -4.18 -40.51 6.02
N PRO A 5 -5.01 -40.15 5.00
CA PRO A 5 -4.50 -39.68 3.74
C PRO A 5 -3.78 -38.34 4.01
N ARG A 6 -2.50 -38.24 3.62
CA ARG A 6 -1.79 -36.99 3.56
C ARG A 6 -2.51 -36.11 2.54
N PHE A 7 -3.32 -35.19 3.01
CA PHE A 7 -3.80 -34.08 2.18
C PHE A 7 -2.57 -33.25 1.78
N PHE A 8 -2.13 -33.41 0.57
CA PHE A 8 -1.25 -32.44 -0.08
C PHE A 8 -2.09 -31.17 -0.27
N ILE A 9 -2.02 -30.25 0.68
CA ILE A 9 -2.46 -28.88 0.44
C ILE A 9 -1.46 -28.30 -0.55
N VAL A 10 -1.83 -28.29 -1.82
CA VAL A 10 -1.14 -27.50 -2.85
C VAL A 10 -1.43 -26.04 -2.48
N LEU A 11 -0.58 -25.46 -1.65
CA LEU A 11 -0.56 -24.02 -1.42
C LEU A 11 -0.20 -23.38 -2.77
N TYR A 12 -1.21 -23.02 -3.57
CA TYR A 12 -1.05 -22.04 -4.62
C TYR A 12 -0.55 -20.78 -3.92
N LYS A 13 0.73 -20.48 -4.07
CA LYS A 13 1.32 -19.20 -3.65
C LYS A 13 0.65 -18.14 -4.52
N LEU A 14 -0.52 -17.67 -4.09
CA LEU A 14 -1.25 -16.60 -4.77
C LEU A 14 -0.31 -15.40 -4.80
N LYS A 15 0.14 -15.03 -6.00
CA LYS A 15 0.93 -13.81 -6.15
C LYS A 15 0.00 -12.64 -5.89
N MET A 16 0.15 -12.01 -4.74
CA MET A 16 -0.62 -10.84 -4.35
C MET A 16 -0.27 -9.62 -5.23
N ILE A 17 0.97 -9.57 -5.74
CA ILE A 17 1.41 -8.61 -6.76
C ILE A 17 1.31 -9.31 -8.11
N ARG A 18 0.43 -8.82 -9.01
CA ARG A 18 0.19 -9.47 -10.29
C ARG A 18 -0.17 -8.49 -11.41
N SER A 19 0.14 -8.89 -12.64
CA SER A 19 -0.27 -8.15 -13.83
C SER A 19 -1.77 -8.30 -14.11
N PHE A 20 -2.32 -7.30 -14.81
CA PHE A 20 -3.63 -7.33 -15.43
C PHE A 20 -3.50 -6.88 -16.89
N ARG A 21 -4.03 -7.65 -17.84
CA ARG A 21 -3.90 -7.41 -19.30
C ARG A 21 -2.47 -7.11 -19.76
N GLY A 22 -1.49 -7.81 -19.19
CA GLY A 22 -0.07 -7.64 -19.54
C GLY A 22 0.65 -6.49 -18.86
N ILE A 23 -0.05 -5.61 -18.12
CA ILE A 23 0.55 -4.52 -17.36
C ILE A 23 0.83 -5.00 -15.94
N ALA A 24 2.08 -4.96 -15.52
CA ALA A 24 2.53 -5.34 -14.19
C ALA A 24 2.75 -4.10 -13.32
N PRO A 25 2.55 -4.20 -11.99
CA PRO A 25 2.94 -3.14 -11.08
C PRO A 25 4.43 -2.79 -11.18
N ASN A 26 4.74 -1.49 -11.12
CA ASN A 26 6.10 -0.96 -11.08
C ASN A 26 6.39 -0.46 -9.65
N ILE A 27 7.16 -1.24 -8.91
CA ILE A 27 7.46 -0.97 -7.49
C ILE A 27 8.94 -0.63 -7.36
N ALA A 28 9.24 0.54 -6.81
CA ALA A 28 10.62 0.96 -6.58
C ALA A 28 11.35 -0.03 -5.68
N VAL A 29 12.65 -0.31 -5.99
CA VAL A 29 13.46 -1.28 -5.24
C VAL A 29 13.55 -0.92 -3.75
N SER A 30 13.49 0.35 -3.37
CA SER A 30 13.51 0.81 -1.97
C SER A 30 12.13 0.79 -1.30
N ALA A 31 11.03 0.59 -2.03
CA ALA A 31 9.70 0.53 -1.43
C ALA A 31 9.47 -0.80 -0.67
N TYR A 32 8.61 -0.75 0.33
CA TYR A 32 8.09 -1.92 1.05
C TYR A 32 6.66 -2.20 0.63
N VAL A 33 6.36 -3.43 0.29
CA VAL A 33 4.99 -3.91 0.08
C VAL A 33 4.80 -5.15 0.94
N ASP A 34 3.85 -5.08 1.86
CA ASP A 34 3.55 -6.21 2.76
C ASP A 34 3.09 -7.43 1.96
N PRO A 35 3.53 -8.65 2.33
CA PRO A 35 3.12 -9.87 1.64
C PRO A 35 1.61 -10.10 1.55
N SER A 36 0.81 -9.51 2.46
CA SER A 36 -0.65 -9.58 2.44
C SER A 36 -1.31 -8.48 1.60
N ALA A 37 -0.56 -7.48 1.15
CA ALA A 37 -1.09 -6.42 0.30
C ALA A 37 -1.33 -6.92 -1.13
N VAL A 38 -2.45 -6.54 -1.71
CA VAL A 38 -2.84 -6.90 -3.09
C VAL A 38 -2.58 -5.73 -4.02
N VAL A 39 -1.66 -5.90 -4.99
CA VAL A 39 -1.31 -4.86 -5.97
C VAL A 39 -1.47 -5.41 -7.38
N ILE A 40 -2.38 -4.83 -8.17
CA ILE A 40 -2.80 -5.39 -9.45
C ILE A 40 -2.72 -4.34 -10.57
N GLY A 41 -2.13 -4.73 -11.71
CA GLY A 41 -2.20 -3.94 -12.95
C GLY A 41 -1.34 -2.69 -12.95
N ASP A 42 -1.84 -1.59 -13.49
CA ASP A 42 -1.10 -0.33 -13.67
C ASP A 42 -0.98 0.46 -12.36
N VAL A 43 -0.13 -0.04 -11.47
CA VAL A 43 0.19 0.60 -10.19
C VAL A 43 1.67 0.93 -10.13
N THR A 44 2.01 2.18 -9.84
CA THR A 44 3.40 2.59 -9.54
C THR A 44 3.53 2.95 -8.07
N VAL A 45 4.57 2.42 -7.41
CA VAL A 45 4.93 2.72 -6.02
C VAL A 45 6.32 3.36 -6.00
N GLY A 46 6.41 4.59 -5.53
CA GLY A 46 7.63 5.40 -5.48
C GLY A 46 8.65 4.92 -4.45
N ALA A 47 9.84 5.52 -4.52
CA ALA A 47 10.97 5.18 -3.65
C ALA A 47 10.64 5.43 -2.17
N HIS A 48 11.10 4.52 -1.30
CA HIS A 48 10.92 4.57 0.16
C HIS A 48 9.46 4.63 0.64
N SER A 49 8.51 4.37 -0.26
CA SER A 49 7.09 4.27 0.08
C SER A 49 6.76 2.90 0.67
N SER A 50 5.66 2.85 1.40
CA SER A 50 5.20 1.62 2.06
C SER A 50 3.73 1.34 1.80
N VAL A 51 3.43 0.08 1.50
CA VAL A 51 2.08 -0.46 1.33
C VAL A 51 1.90 -1.54 2.39
N TRP A 52 1.08 -1.26 3.39
CA TRP A 52 0.97 -2.03 4.63
C TRP A 52 -0.02 -3.20 4.52
N PRO A 53 -0.19 -4.02 5.58
CA PRO A 53 -1.03 -5.21 5.53
C PRO A 53 -2.44 -4.98 4.99
N ASN A 54 -2.91 -5.91 4.16
CA ASN A 54 -4.26 -5.96 3.60
C ASN A 54 -4.66 -4.74 2.75
N VAL A 55 -3.72 -3.89 2.35
CA VAL A 55 -3.99 -2.84 1.37
C VAL A 55 -4.34 -3.47 0.03
N THR A 56 -5.37 -2.94 -0.63
CA THR A 56 -5.71 -3.31 -2.01
C THR A 56 -5.51 -2.11 -2.93
N ALA A 57 -4.55 -2.19 -3.85
CA ALA A 57 -4.34 -1.22 -4.92
C ALA A 57 -4.61 -1.90 -6.28
N ARG A 58 -5.75 -1.58 -6.90
CA ARG A 58 -6.22 -2.23 -8.12
C ARG A 58 -6.28 -1.25 -9.30
N GLY A 59 -5.21 -1.24 -10.10
CA GLY A 59 -5.06 -0.45 -11.34
C GLY A 59 -5.46 -1.25 -12.58
N ASP A 60 -6.64 -1.86 -12.58
CA ASP A 60 -7.17 -2.66 -13.69
C ASP A 60 -8.06 -1.86 -14.65
N THR A 61 -8.54 -0.70 -14.21
CA THR A 61 -9.36 0.22 -15.00
C THR A 61 -8.56 1.43 -15.47
N GLY A 62 -7.46 1.77 -14.79
CA GLY A 62 -6.57 2.89 -15.11
C GLY A 62 -5.39 2.99 -14.16
N PRO A 63 -4.57 4.06 -14.27
CA PRO A 63 -3.33 4.17 -13.53
C PRO A 63 -3.52 4.62 -12.09
N ILE A 64 -2.82 3.93 -11.17
CA ILE A 64 -2.58 4.37 -9.79
C ILE A 64 -1.12 4.79 -9.67
N ARG A 65 -0.84 5.99 -9.19
CA ARG A 65 0.51 6.52 -8.99
C ARG A 65 0.68 6.91 -7.53
N ILE A 66 1.62 6.29 -6.86
CA ILE A 66 2.01 6.58 -5.48
C ILE A 66 3.42 7.14 -5.50
N GLY A 67 3.60 8.35 -5.00
CA GLY A 67 4.86 9.08 -4.95
C GLY A 67 5.88 8.45 -4.00
N ALA A 68 6.97 9.15 -3.76
CA ALA A 68 8.05 8.73 -2.87
C ALA A 68 7.73 9.01 -1.40
N GLU A 69 8.31 8.22 -0.48
CA GLU A 69 8.18 8.40 0.98
C GLU A 69 6.71 8.43 1.46
N THR A 70 5.81 7.83 0.69
CA THR A 70 4.36 7.80 0.96
C THR A 70 3.96 6.49 1.63
N SER A 71 3.18 6.60 2.71
CA SER A 71 2.70 5.44 3.49
C SER A 71 1.22 5.19 3.25
N ILE A 72 0.86 4.02 2.71
CA ILE A 72 -0.52 3.55 2.54
C ILE A 72 -0.78 2.50 3.62
N GLN A 73 -1.54 2.89 4.66
CA GLN A 73 -1.69 2.05 5.85
C GLN A 73 -2.77 0.98 5.70
N ASP A 74 -2.74 0.05 6.65
CA ASP A 74 -3.47 -1.22 6.68
C ASP A 74 -4.94 -1.09 6.29
N ASN A 75 -5.44 -2.08 5.54
CA ASN A 75 -6.82 -2.21 5.09
C ASN A 75 -7.32 -1.07 4.16
N SER A 76 -6.43 -0.21 3.65
CA SER A 76 -6.84 0.85 2.72
C SER A 76 -7.11 0.28 1.32
N VAL A 77 -8.05 0.92 0.61
CA VAL A 77 -8.47 0.53 -0.74
C VAL A 77 -8.21 1.67 -1.71
N LEU A 78 -7.47 1.38 -2.76
CA LEU A 78 -7.11 2.28 -3.85
C LEU A 78 -7.68 1.75 -5.17
N HIS A 79 -8.60 2.47 -5.76
CA HIS A 79 -9.21 2.13 -7.04
C HIS A 79 -9.58 3.39 -7.82
N LEU A 80 -10.16 3.23 -8.99
CA LEU A 80 -10.54 4.33 -9.87
C LEU A 80 -11.56 3.90 -10.92
N ASP A 81 -12.25 4.86 -11.51
CA ASP A 81 -13.07 4.66 -12.70
C ASP A 81 -12.29 5.00 -13.98
N GLU A 82 -12.79 4.53 -15.11
CA GLU A 82 -12.17 4.77 -16.41
C GLU A 82 -12.04 6.27 -16.70
N GLY A 83 -10.83 6.69 -17.08
CA GLY A 83 -10.52 8.10 -17.38
C GLY A 83 -10.27 8.99 -16.17
N ILE A 84 -10.38 8.49 -14.93
CA ILE A 84 -10.17 9.27 -13.70
C ILE A 84 -9.01 8.65 -12.89
N PRO A 85 -7.74 9.01 -13.16
CA PRO A 85 -6.58 8.41 -12.51
C PRO A 85 -6.56 8.67 -11.00
N LEU A 86 -5.95 7.75 -10.26
CA LEU A 86 -5.62 7.97 -8.85
C LEU A 86 -4.14 8.37 -8.73
N THR A 87 -3.89 9.58 -8.23
CA THR A 87 -2.54 10.10 -8.03
C THR A 87 -2.35 10.52 -6.57
N ILE A 88 -1.31 10.01 -5.96
CA ILE A 88 -0.88 10.34 -4.59
C ILE A 88 0.55 10.84 -4.67
N GLY A 89 0.79 12.06 -4.19
CA GLY A 89 2.08 12.73 -4.20
C GLY A 89 3.11 12.11 -3.27
N ASP A 90 4.18 12.82 -3.07
CA ASP A 90 5.29 12.44 -2.20
C ASP A 90 4.99 12.78 -0.73
N ARG A 91 5.56 12.01 0.20
CA ARG A 91 5.45 12.25 1.65
C ARG A 91 4.01 12.34 2.17
N VAL A 92 3.11 11.59 1.54
CA VAL A 92 1.72 11.49 1.96
C VAL A 92 1.56 10.38 2.99
N THR A 93 0.81 10.64 4.06
CA THR A 93 0.36 9.60 4.97
C THR A 93 -1.12 9.31 4.73
N VAL A 94 -1.42 8.11 4.26
CA VAL A 94 -2.78 7.59 4.13
C VAL A 94 -3.03 6.66 5.32
N GLY A 95 -3.90 7.06 6.22
CA GLY A 95 -4.23 6.33 7.44
C GLY A 95 -4.95 5.00 7.18
N HIS A 96 -5.08 4.20 8.25
CA HIS A 96 -5.71 2.88 8.16
C HIS A 96 -7.14 2.94 7.63
N SER A 97 -7.57 1.95 6.85
CA SER A 97 -8.93 1.78 6.33
C SER A 97 -9.46 2.97 5.51
N VAL A 98 -8.57 3.71 4.86
CA VAL A 98 -8.94 4.80 3.94
C VAL A 98 -9.39 4.23 2.60
N VAL A 99 -10.41 4.86 1.99
CA VAL A 99 -10.82 4.58 0.61
C VAL A 99 -10.44 5.77 -0.27
N LEU A 100 -9.61 5.51 -1.28
CA LEU A 100 -9.24 6.48 -2.31
C LEU A 100 -9.77 5.98 -3.66
N HIS A 101 -10.64 6.75 -4.27
CA HIS A 101 -11.25 6.38 -5.55
C HIS A 101 -11.13 7.52 -6.56
N GLY A 102 -10.27 7.32 -7.60
CA GLY A 102 -10.10 8.26 -8.72
C GLY A 102 -9.85 9.71 -8.32
N CYS A 103 -8.94 9.96 -7.37
CA CYS A 103 -8.68 11.30 -6.82
C CYS A 103 -7.21 11.72 -6.96
N THR A 104 -6.94 12.99 -6.73
CA THR A 104 -5.58 13.53 -6.69
C THR A 104 -5.26 14.02 -5.28
N ILE A 105 -4.18 13.52 -4.69
CA ILE A 105 -3.65 13.96 -3.41
C ILE A 105 -2.25 14.52 -3.67
N GLU A 106 -2.06 15.81 -3.40
CA GLU A 106 -0.76 16.46 -3.56
C GLU A 106 0.19 16.11 -2.42
N ASP A 107 1.46 16.58 -2.51
CA ASP A 107 2.51 16.26 -1.55
C ASP A 107 2.17 16.71 -0.11
N ASP A 108 2.85 16.06 0.84
CA ASP A 108 2.86 16.46 2.26
C ASP A 108 1.48 16.38 2.94
N CYS A 109 0.51 15.67 2.36
CA CYS A 109 -0.85 15.52 2.89
C CYS A 109 -0.96 14.44 3.96
N LEU A 110 -1.91 14.63 4.89
CA LEU A 110 -2.36 13.61 5.84
C LEU A 110 -3.82 13.27 5.59
N ILE A 111 -4.08 12.00 5.25
CA ILE A 111 -5.43 11.45 5.12
C ILE A 111 -5.72 10.62 6.36
N GLY A 112 -6.65 11.09 7.18
CA GLY A 112 -6.98 10.50 8.47
C GLY A 112 -7.64 9.12 8.34
N ILE A 113 -7.52 8.31 9.40
CA ILE A 113 -8.05 6.95 9.50
C ILE A 113 -9.52 6.90 9.06
N GLY A 114 -9.87 5.93 8.19
CA GLY A 114 -11.24 5.70 7.74
C GLY A 114 -11.84 6.80 6.87
N ALA A 115 -11.05 7.76 6.38
CA ALA A 115 -11.54 8.77 5.44
C ALA A 115 -11.87 8.15 4.08
N ILE A 116 -12.83 8.76 3.37
CA ILE A 116 -13.25 8.37 2.02
C ILE A 116 -13.07 9.58 1.10
N ILE A 117 -12.34 9.40 0.00
CA ILE A 117 -12.11 10.44 -1.01
C ILE A 117 -12.57 9.91 -2.36
N LEU A 118 -13.54 10.60 -2.98
CA LEU A 118 -14.24 10.15 -4.16
C LEU A 118 -13.67 10.73 -5.46
N ASN A 119 -14.22 10.27 -6.60
CA ASN A 119 -13.77 10.59 -7.95
C ASN A 119 -13.60 12.09 -8.21
N GLY A 120 -12.49 12.43 -8.86
CA GLY A 120 -12.20 13.80 -9.25
C GLY A 120 -11.86 14.75 -8.11
N ALA A 121 -11.94 14.31 -6.85
CA ALA A 121 -11.56 15.16 -5.72
C ALA A 121 -10.05 15.47 -5.74
N ARG A 122 -9.70 16.70 -5.34
CA ARG A 122 -8.32 17.18 -5.27
C ARG A 122 -8.01 17.65 -3.86
N ILE A 123 -6.95 17.09 -3.29
CA ILE A 123 -6.45 17.44 -1.95
C ILE A 123 -5.15 18.23 -2.15
N GLY A 124 -5.20 19.52 -1.88
CA GLY A 124 -4.07 20.42 -2.06
C GLY A 124 -2.92 20.15 -1.09
N LYS A 125 -1.71 20.52 -1.49
CA LYS A 125 -0.46 20.28 -0.78
C LYS A 125 -0.52 20.62 0.71
N GLY A 126 -0.05 19.70 1.55
CA GLY A 126 -0.02 19.88 3.01
C GLY A 126 -1.40 19.95 3.68
N ALA A 127 -2.47 19.63 2.96
CA ALA A 127 -3.80 19.56 3.55
C ALA A 127 -3.98 18.32 4.43
N VAL A 128 -4.92 18.42 5.36
CA VAL A 128 -5.29 17.35 6.28
C VAL A 128 -6.78 17.03 6.13
N VAL A 129 -7.08 15.78 5.81
CA VAL A 129 -8.43 15.23 5.88
C VAL A 129 -8.57 14.50 7.21
N ALA A 130 -9.48 14.96 8.08
CA ALA A 130 -9.67 14.36 9.39
C ALA A 130 -10.19 12.92 9.30
N ALA A 131 -9.96 12.12 10.34
CA ALA A 131 -10.43 10.75 10.41
C ALA A 131 -11.96 10.64 10.20
N GLY A 132 -12.42 9.61 9.48
CA GLY A 132 -13.83 9.35 9.18
C GLY A 132 -14.50 10.38 8.30
N SER A 133 -13.77 11.29 7.68
CA SER A 133 -14.35 12.31 6.78
C SER A 133 -14.63 11.77 5.40
N LEU A 134 -15.63 12.34 4.71
CA LEU A 134 -15.97 12.04 3.33
C LEU A 134 -15.75 13.28 2.46
N VAL A 135 -14.77 13.21 1.57
CA VAL A 135 -14.56 14.23 0.52
C VAL A 135 -15.34 13.79 -0.71
N ALA A 136 -16.34 14.58 -1.07
CA ALA A 136 -17.25 14.29 -2.17
C ALA A 136 -16.56 14.38 -3.55
N GLU A 137 -17.21 13.82 -4.55
CA GLU A 137 -16.74 13.89 -5.94
C GLU A 137 -16.47 15.33 -6.39
N ASN A 138 -15.39 15.52 -7.14
CA ASN A 138 -14.95 16.78 -7.68
C ASN A 138 -14.73 17.91 -6.65
N ALA A 139 -14.70 17.57 -5.36
CA ALA A 139 -14.43 18.56 -4.33
C ALA A 139 -12.95 18.97 -4.33
N GLU A 140 -12.71 20.26 -4.12
CA GLU A 140 -11.36 20.79 -3.97
C GLU A 140 -11.10 21.16 -2.51
N VAL A 141 -10.05 20.59 -1.94
CA VAL A 141 -9.52 20.93 -0.62
C VAL A 141 -8.31 21.81 -0.81
N PRO A 142 -8.35 23.08 -0.33
CA PRO A 142 -7.22 23.98 -0.49
C PRO A 142 -5.96 23.48 0.21
N ALA A 143 -4.79 23.88 -0.29
CA ALA A 143 -3.51 23.57 0.34
C ALA A 143 -3.48 24.01 1.81
N ALA A 144 -2.72 23.28 2.65
CA ALA A 144 -2.52 23.55 4.06
C ALA A 144 -3.82 23.79 4.86
N THR A 145 -4.90 23.11 4.49
CA THR A 145 -6.22 23.25 5.12
C THR A 145 -6.65 21.95 5.78
N LEU A 146 -7.11 22.05 7.04
CA LEU A 146 -7.81 20.96 7.72
C LEU A 146 -9.28 20.93 7.29
N VAL A 147 -9.72 19.80 6.73
CA VAL A 147 -11.13 19.53 6.43
C VAL A 147 -11.65 18.37 7.28
N MET A 148 -12.94 18.43 7.65
CA MET A 148 -13.58 17.34 8.41
C MET A 148 -15.08 17.26 8.18
N GLY A 149 -15.66 16.08 8.44
CA GLY A 149 -17.10 15.81 8.42
C GLY A 149 -17.57 15.01 7.21
N VAL A 150 -18.89 14.78 7.14
CA VAL A 150 -19.58 14.04 6.08
C VAL A 150 -20.76 14.90 5.61
N PRO A 151 -20.62 15.60 4.45
CA PRO A 151 -19.40 15.79 3.65
C PRO A 151 -18.35 16.66 4.37
N ALA A 152 -17.08 16.46 4.02
CA ALA A 152 -15.97 17.23 4.58
C ALA A 152 -16.04 18.70 4.21
N LYS A 153 -15.79 19.58 5.18
CA LYS A 153 -15.78 21.02 5.01
C LYS A 153 -14.51 21.63 5.61
N PRO A 154 -13.97 22.72 5.03
CA PRO A 154 -12.86 23.45 5.62
C PRO A 154 -13.18 23.89 7.06
N LYS A 155 -12.21 23.73 7.95
CA LYS A 155 -12.32 24.11 9.36
C LYS A 155 -11.34 25.22 9.73
N ARG A 156 -10.07 25.06 9.37
CA ARG A 156 -9.01 26.01 9.68
C ARG A 156 -7.75 25.69 8.87
N PRO A 157 -6.78 26.59 8.80
CA PRO A 157 -5.45 26.26 8.31
C PRO A 157 -4.77 25.17 9.16
N VAL A 158 -3.90 24.39 8.57
CA VAL A 158 -2.96 23.50 9.25
C VAL A 158 -1.83 24.37 9.82
N THR A 159 -1.47 24.16 11.10
CA THR A 159 -0.42 24.97 11.71
C THR A 159 0.98 24.47 11.35
N PRO A 160 2.02 25.32 11.43
CA PRO A 160 3.41 24.89 11.19
C PRO A 160 3.85 23.73 12.10
N GLU A 161 3.41 23.72 13.37
CA GLU A 161 3.71 22.68 14.34
C GLU A 161 3.06 21.35 13.94
N GLU A 162 1.83 21.39 13.39
CA GLU A 162 1.17 20.20 12.84
C GLU A 162 1.91 19.67 11.62
N GLN A 163 2.31 20.55 10.71
CA GLN A 163 3.08 20.16 9.53
C GLN A 163 4.41 19.50 9.92
N ALA A 164 5.14 20.07 10.89
CA ALA A 164 6.38 19.50 11.39
C ALA A 164 6.16 18.10 12.00
N ARG A 165 5.10 17.93 12.80
CA ARG A 165 4.75 16.64 13.38
C ARG A 165 4.39 15.59 12.32
N PHE A 166 3.70 15.97 11.25
CA PHE A 166 3.36 15.05 10.15
C PHE A 166 4.60 14.66 9.37
N ALA A 167 5.54 15.59 9.12
CA ALA A 167 6.80 15.29 8.50
C ALA A 167 7.65 14.29 9.31
N GLU A 168 7.66 14.41 10.65
CA GLU A 168 8.29 13.39 11.52
C GLU A 168 7.57 12.03 11.42
N GLY A 169 6.25 12.03 11.29
CA GLY A 169 5.47 10.81 11.04
C GLY A 169 5.88 10.13 9.74
N VAL A 170 6.10 10.87 8.67
CA VAL A 170 6.59 10.34 7.38
C VAL A 170 7.96 9.67 7.57
N LYS A 171 8.92 10.32 8.20
CA LYS A 171 10.26 9.74 8.48
C LYS A 171 10.15 8.44 9.26
N HIS A 172 9.31 8.42 10.31
CA HIS A 172 9.06 7.23 11.09
C HIS A 172 8.55 6.06 10.24
N TYR A 173 7.63 6.30 9.30
CA TYR A 173 7.13 5.25 8.41
C TYR A 173 8.17 4.81 7.38
N VAL A 174 9.01 5.70 6.86
CA VAL A 174 10.14 5.35 6.00
C VAL A 174 11.13 4.43 6.72
N GLU A 175 11.53 4.77 7.94
CA GLU A 175 12.43 3.96 8.77
C GLU A 175 11.80 2.60 9.11
N LYS A 176 10.54 2.59 9.56
CA LYS A 176 9.81 1.37 9.88
C LYS A 176 9.70 0.45 8.66
N ALA A 177 9.36 0.98 7.49
CA ALA A 177 9.26 0.23 6.25
C ALA A 177 10.60 -0.43 5.86
N ALA A 178 11.72 0.26 6.09
CA ALA A 178 13.05 -0.31 5.84
C ALA A 178 13.34 -1.52 6.74
N VAL A 179 12.94 -1.46 8.02
CA VAL A 179 13.07 -2.60 8.96
C VAL A 179 12.21 -3.77 8.50
N TYR A 180 10.93 -3.57 8.25
CA TYR A 180 10.02 -4.63 7.79
C TYR A 180 10.52 -5.29 6.49
N LYS A 181 11.04 -4.48 5.56
CA LYS A 181 11.60 -4.98 4.32
C LYS A 181 12.82 -5.87 4.56
N ALA A 182 13.75 -5.45 5.43
CA ALA A 182 14.94 -6.23 5.75
C ALA A 182 14.56 -7.57 6.41
N GLU A 183 13.62 -7.55 7.35
CA GLU A 183 13.12 -8.77 8.02
C GLU A 183 12.43 -9.72 7.03
N ALA A 184 11.59 -9.19 6.13
CA ALA A 184 10.92 -10.00 5.11
C ALA A 184 11.95 -10.67 4.17
N GLN A 185 12.97 -9.96 3.72
CA GLN A 185 14.03 -10.51 2.87
C GLN A 185 14.84 -11.59 3.59
N GLN A 186 15.12 -11.40 4.89
CA GLN A 186 15.82 -12.40 5.70
C GLN A 186 14.98 -13.66 5.90
N ALA A 187 13.69 -13.53 6.13
CA ALA A 187 12.76 -14.64 6.25
C ALA A 187 12.66 -15.44 4.94
N GLU A 188 12.53 -14.76 3.79
CA GLU A 188 12.52 -15.41 2.47
C GLU A 188 13.82 -16.16 2.19
N ALA A 189 14.97 -15.58 2.49
CA ALA A 189 16.27 -16.22 2.31
C ALA A 189 16.41 -17.49 3.19
N SER A 190 15.96 -17.42 4.44
CA SER A 190 15.98 -18.54 5.38
C SER A 190 15.05 -19.68 4.90
N GLN A 191 13.86 -19.35 4.43
CA GLN A 191 12.91 -20.33 3.89
C GLN A 191 13.47 -21.01 2.63
N ALA A 192 14.03 -20.25 1.71
CA ALA A 192 14.64 -20.79 0.48
C ALA A 192 15.82 -21.73 0.78
N ALA A 193 16.60 -21.44 1.82
CA ALA A 193 17.69 -22.31 2.28
C ALA A 193 17.16 -23.63 2.87
N ALA A 194 16.10 -23.57 3.67
CA ALA A 194 15.44 -24.75 4.24
C ALA A 194 14.83 -25.64 3.14
N GLU A 195 14.10 -25.07 2.18
CA GLU A 195 13.53 -25.82 1.05
C GLU A 195 14.60 -26.54 0.21
N LYS A 196 15.76 -25.90 -0.01
CA LYS A 196 16.90 -26.52 -0.71
C LYS A 196 17.50 -27.68 0.08
N ALA A 197 17.62 -27.55 1.41
CA ALA A 197 18.15 -28.61 2.25
C ALA A 197 17.23 -29.85 2.25
N GLU A 198 15.92 -29.63 2.39
CA GLU A 198 14.92 -30.72 2.31
C GLU A 198 14.94 -31.42 0.94
N ALA A 199 15.01 -30.65 -0.16
CA ALA A 199 15.09 -31.22 -1.49
C ALA A 199 16.36 -32.07 -1.68
N SER A 200 17.51 -31.62 -1.15
CA SER A 200 18.78 -32.35 -1.21
C SER A 200 18.73 -33.65 -0.42
N GLN A 201 18.14 -33.62 0.77
CA GLN A 201 17.97 -34.81 1.62
C GLN A 201 17.05 -35.84 0.96
N ALA A 202 15.93 -35.42 0.36
CA ALA A 202 15.02 -36.30 -0.36
C ALA A 202 15.66 -36.98 -1.57
N VAL A 203 16.61 -36.32 -2.24
CA VAL A 203 17.38 -36.89 -3.35
C VAL A 203 18.38 -37.96 -2.81
N ALA A 204 19.07 -37.67 -1.71
CA ALA A 204 20.01 -38.61 -1.09
C ALA A 204 19.31 -39.91 -0.61
N GLU A 205 18.19 -39.78 0.07
CA GLU A 205 17.38 -40.93 0.55
C GLU A 205 16.90 -41.80 -0.61
N LYS A 206 16.52 -41.22 -1.76
CA LYS A 206 16.13 -41.97 -2.96
C LYS A 206 17.31 -42.66 -3.66
N ALA A 207 18.52 -42.13 -3.52
CA ALA A 207 19.73 -42.75 -4.08
C ALA A 207 20.18 -43.95 -3.24
N GLU A 208 20.02 -43.91 -1.91
CA GLU A 208 20.36 -45.03 -0.99
C GLU A 208 19.34 -46.17 -1.04
N ALA A 209 18.09 -45.89 -1.46
CA ALA A 209 17.02 -46.91 -1.59
C ALA A 209 17.04 -47.71 -2.90
N ARG A 210 18.02 -47.44 -3.80
CA ARG A 210 18.24 -48.17 -5.06
C ARG A 210 19.43 -49.09 -4.99
#